data_8cc60ac00238812df54abd8bab6d7598
#
_entry.id   8cc60ac00238812df54abd8bab6d7598
#
_cell.length_a   1.000
_cell.length_b   1.000
_cell.length_c   1.000
_cell.angle_alpha   90.00
_cell.angle_beta   90.00
_cell.angle_gamma   90.00
#
_symmetry.space_group_name_H-M   'P 1'
#
loop_
_entity.id
_entity.type
_entity.pdbx_description
1 polymer ?
#
loop_
_entity_poly.entity_id
_entity_poly.type
_entity_poly.pdbx_seq_one_letter_code
_entity_poly.pdbx_strand_id
1 'polypeptide(L)'
;NTEARFTDITANMLATDNNLIKTGANGWNGGAASYQSINDNGQAYTIIDETNSKRMFGLDASNPNSSYTSIDFAIYLDNANFNVYENGSYKGNYGTYVTGDTAKVIAEDGVIYYYINSDLRYTSSISPIFPLFVDVCLYSLNSTLKGITLISGTAGDFNAVASNAGASP
;
A
#
# COMPACT_ATOMS: atom_id res chain seq x y z
N ASN A 1 -9.89 10.18 9.09
CA ASN A 1 -8.44 10.18 8.89
C ASN A 1 -7.76 9.52 10.09
N THR A 2 -7.27 8.30 9.91
CA THR A 2 -6.76 7.48 11.01
C THR A 2 -5.33 7.06 10.73
N GLU A 3 -4.42 7.50 11.59
CA GLU A 3 -3.04 7.02 11.58
C GLU A 3 -3.03 5.52 11.86
N ALA A 4 -2.30 4.76 11.07
CA ALA A 4 -2.20 3.32 11.25
C ALA A 4 -1.51 2.97 12.56
N ARG A 5 -2.00 1.91 13.19
CA ARG A 5 -1.34 1.24 14.31
C ARG A 5 -1.10 -0.20 13.90
N PHE A 6 0.04 -0.75 14.27
CA PHE A 6 0.52 -2.01 13.69
C PHE A 6 0.53 -3.15 14.68
N THR A 7 0.26 -4.34 14.16
CA THR A 7 0.40 -5.63 14.80
C THR A 7 1.26 -6.53 13.91
N ASP A 8 1.61 -7.70 14.42
CA ASP A 8 2.41 -8.70 13.69
C ASP A 8 3.70 -8.11 13.13
N ILE A 9 4.31 -7.21 13.92
CA ILE A 9 5.56 -6.56 13.57
C ILE A 9 6.69 -7.57 13.75
N THR A 10 7.40 -7.88 12.67
CA THR A 10 8.54 -8.80 12.74
C THR A 10 9.69 -8.18 13.54
N ALA A 11 10.57 -9.03 14.09
CA ALA A 11 11.68 -8.58 14.95
C ALA A 11 12.68 -7.67 14.21
N ASN A 12 12.72 -7.73 12.89
CA ASN A 12 13.60 -6.92 12.04
C ASN A 12 12.94 -5.64 11.52
N MET A 13 11.85 -5.22 12.16
CA MET A 13 11.10 -4.01 11.86
C MET A 13 10.96 -3.17 13.12
N LEU A 14 10.92 -1.85 12.96
CA LEU A 14 10.57 -0.92 14.03
C LEU A 14 9.40 -0.08 13.58
N ALA A 15 8.34 -0.07 14.38
CA ALA A 15 7.20 0.82 14.22
C ALA A 15 7.29 1.95 15.23
N THR A 16 7.21 3.19 14.75
CA THR A 16 7.14 4.39 15.59
C THR A 16 5.93 5.18 15.14
N ASP A 17 4.87 5.17 15.93
CA ASP A 17 3.55 5.69 15.54
C ASP A 17 3.12 5.03 14.22
N ASN A 18 2.85 5.80 13.18
CA ASN A 18 2.45 5.28 11.87
C ASN A 18 3.62 5.23 10.85
N ASN A 19 4.84 5.13 11.35
CA ASN A 19 6.04 4.99 10.53
C ASN A 19 6.66 3.61 10.74
N LEU A 20 7.18 3.02 9.67
CA LEU A 20 7.88 1.75 9.70
C LEU A 20 9.27 1.90 9.10
N ILE A 21 10.23 1.21 9.70
CA ILE A 21 11.59 1.09 9.17
C ILE A 21 12.08 -0.35 9.31
N LYS A 22 12.77 -0.85 8.30
CA LYS A 22 13.42 -2.15 8.39
C LYS A 22 14.79 -2.01 9.04
N THR A 23 15.00 -2.73 10.12
CA THR A 23 16.25 -2.72 10.90
C THR A 23 17.13 -3.93 10.62
N GLY A 24 16.59 -4.96 9.98
CA GLY A 24 17.33 -6.18 9.61
C GLY A 24 17.93 -6.13 8.22
N ALA A 25 18.77 -7.12 7.93
CA ALA A 25 19.43 -7.25 6.64
C ALA A 25 18.43 -7.40 5.49
N ASN A 26 18.90 -7.15 4.26
CA ASN A 26 18.09 -7.28 3.04
C ASN A 26 17.44 -8.66 2.93
N GLY A 27 16.19 -8.68 2.57
CA GLY A 27 15.36 -9.88 2.39
C GLY A 27 13.89 -9.53 2.49
N TRP A 28 13.03 -10.26 1.78
CA TRP A 28 11.56 -10.08 1.85
C TRP A 28 10.99 -10.71 3.12
N ASN A 29 11.37 -10.18 4.27
CA ASN A 29 11.03 -10.76 5.57
C ASN A 29 10.69 -9.73 6.65
N GLY A 30 10.65 -8.44 6.31
CA GLY A 30 10.20 -7.39 7.23
C GLY A 30 8.71 -7.14 7.03
N GLY A 31 7.87 -7.51 7.99
CA GLY A 31 6.43 -7.42 7.87
C GLY A 31 5.75 -6.73 9.03
N ALA A 32 4.58 -6.17 8.75
CA ALA A 32 3.65 -5.63 9.74
C ALA A 32 2.27 -5.49 9.09
N ALA A 33 1.23 -5.47 9.91
CA ALA A 33 -0.14 -5.24 9.44
C ALA A 33 -0.84 -4.25 10.37
N SER A 34 -1.83 -3.52 9.85
CA SER A 34 -2.59 -2.58 10.67
C SER A 34 -3.64 -3.30 11.52
N TYR A 35 -3.95 -2.72 12.68
CA TYR A 35 -5.12 -3.11 13.45
C TYR A 35 -6.42 -2.65 12.77
N GLN A 36 -6.36 -1.47 12.14
CA GLN A 36 -7.52 -0.86 11.49
C GLN A 36 -7.76 -1.50 10.13
N SER A 37 -9.00 -1.44 9.69
CA SER A 37 -9.41 -2.01 8.41
C SER A 37 -10.34 -1.09 7.65
N ILE A 38 -10.42 -1.35 6.34
CA ILE A 38 -11.42 -0.81 5.43
C ILE A 38 -12.47 -1.90 5.24
N ASN A 39 -13.75 -1.58 5.49
CA ASN A 39 -14.80 -2.60 5.47
C ASN A 39 -15.58 -2.66 4.15
N ASP A 40 -15.61 -1.57 3.38
CA ASP A 40 -16.24 -1.52 2.06
C ASP A 40 -15.62 -0.44 1.16
N ASN A 41 -15.56 0.80 1.63
CA ASN A 41 -14.95 1.91 0.89
C ASN A 41 -13.91 2.59 1.78
N GLY A 42 -12.78 2.92 1.19
CA GLY A 42 -11.71 3.59 1.92
C GLY A 42 -10.43 3.66 1.13
N GLN A 43 -9.43 4.28 1.74
CA GLN A 43 -8.10 4.33 1.16
C GLN A 43 -7.03 4.14 2.22
N ALA A 44 -5.90 3.64 1.80
CA ALA A 44 -4.68 3.61 2.59
C ALA A 44 -3.57 4.26 1.79
N TYR A 45 -2.72 5.05 2.47
CA TYR A 45 -1.60 5.70 1.81
C TYR A 45 -0.37 5.75 2.70
N THR A 46 0.76 5.94 2.06
CA THR A 46 2.05 6.20 2.70
C THR A 46 2.76 7.34 1.98
N ILE A 47 3.50 8.16 2.74
CA ILE A 47 4.31 9.24 2.19
C ILE A 47 5.71 8.70 1.95
N ILE A 48 6.20 8.82 0.73
CA ILE A 48 7.47 8.24 0.32
C ILE A 48 8.63 9.11 0.76
N ASP A 49 9.60 8.51 1.46
CA ASP A 49 10.75 9.20 2.05
C ASP A 49 12.08 8.90 1.32
N GLU A 50 12.10 7.88 0.47
CA GLU A 50 13.28 7.51 -0.31
C GLU A 50 12.90 6.84 -1.62
N THR A 51 13.86 6.80 -2.58
CA THR A 51 13.69 6.19 -3.89
C THR A 51 14.78 5.18 -4.23
N ASN A 52 15.51 4.69 -3.20
CA ASN A 52 16.67 3.82 -3.37
C ASN A 52 16.53 2.50 -2.59
N SER A 53 15.31 2.05 -2.37
CA SER A 53 15.03 0.84 -1.59
C SER A 53 13.85 0.07 -2.17
N LYS A 54 13.67 -1.17 -1.69
CA LYS A 54 12.60 -2.07 -2.13
C LYS A 54 11.61 -2.31 -1.01
N ARG A 55 10.34 -1.98 -1.25
CA ARG A 55 9.27 -2.06 -0.26
C ARG A 55 7.95 -2.41 -0.93
N MET A 56 7.11 -3.17 -0.24
CA MET A 56 5.73 -3.38 -0.65
C MET A 56 4.77 -2.85 0.39
N PHE A 57 3.75 -2.16 -0.08
CA PHE A 57 2.70 -1.56 0.72
C PHE A 57 1.36 -1.81 0.04
N GLY A 58 0.40 -2.32 0.77
CA GLY A 58 -0.90 -2.54 0.17
C GLY A 58 -2.00 -2.94 1.14
N LEU A 59 -3.03 -3.55 0.58
CA LEU A 59 -4.22 -3.99 1.29
C LEU A 59 -4.38 -5.50 1.18
N ASP A 60 -4.80 -6.11 2.27
CA ASP A 60 -4.95 -7.56 2.36
C ASP A 60 -6.13 -7.91 3.27
N ALA A 61 -6.91 -8.91 2.88
CA ALA A 61 -8.03 -9.42 3.67
C ALA A 61 -7.55 -10.22 4.89
N SER A 62 -6.30 -10.63 4.91
CA SER A 62 -5.71 -11.38 6.01
C SER A 62 -4.21 -11.07 6.09
N ASN A 63 -3.56 -11.52 7.16
CA ASN A 63 -2.12 -11.39 7.30
C ASN A 63 -1.53 -12.75 7.73
N PRO A 64 -1.47 -13.73 6.80
CA PRO A 64 -1.03 -15.08 7.15
C PRO A 64 0.47 -15.16 7.48
N ASN A 65 1.29 -14.23 6.96
CA ASN A 65 2.74 -14.21 7.17
C ASN A 65 3.34 -12.88 6.69
N SER A 66 4.67 -12.73 6.80
CA SER A 66 5.39 -11.53 6.37
C SER A 66 5.78 -11.53 4.89
N SER A 67 5.33 -12.50 4.10
CA SER A 67 5.67 -12.61 2.68
C SER A 67 4.87 -11.64 1.82
N TYR A 68 5.53 -11.03 0.83
CA TYR A 68 4.84 -10.18 -0.14
C TYR A 68 3.82 -10.95 -0.99
N THR A 69 3.98 -12.27 -1.12
CA THR A 69 3.07 -13.09 -1.93
C THR A 69 1.68 -13.23 -1.32
N SER A 70 1.53 -12.90 -0.03
CA SER A 70 0.23 -12.96 0.65
C SER A 70 -0.53 -11.64 0.61
N ILE A 71 0.07 -10.55 0.13
CA ILE A 71 -0.61 -9.26 0.02
C ILE A 71 -1.53 -9.28 -1.20
N ASP A 72 -2.83 -9.08 -0.99
CA ASP A 72 -3.82 -9.15 -2.08
C ASP A 72 -3.60 -8.06 -3.13
N PHE A 73 -3.36 -6.82 -2.69
CA PHE A 73 -3.23 -5.65 -3.56
C PHE A 73 -2.03 -4.82 -3.11
N ALA A 74 -0.90 -4.97 -3.77
CA ALA A 74 0.34 -4.34 -3.33
C ALA A 74 0.92 -3.39 -4.37
N ILE A 75 1.37 -2.23 -3.88
CA ILE A 75 2.31 -1.36 -4.57
C ILE A 75 3.71 -1.89 -4.26
N TYR A 76 4.49 -2.17 -5.28
CA TYR A 76 5.90 -2.49 -5.13
C TYR A 76 6.75 -1.29 -5.55
N LEU A 77 7.32 -0.63 -4.55
CA LEU A 77 8.25 0.47 -4.73
C LEU A 77 9.65 -0.13 -4.91
N ASP A 78 10.04 -0.33 -6.17
CA ASP A 78 11.33 -0.89 -6.54
C ASP A 78 12.26 0.24 -6.94
N ASN A 79 13.05 0.72 -5.97
CA ASN A 79 13.81 1.95 -6.12
C ASN A 79 12.86 3.07 -6.55
N ALA A 80 13.04 3.69 -7.70
CA ALA A 80 12.18 4.77 -8.19
C ALA A 80 11.02 4.29 -9.07
N ASN A 81 10.80 2.99 -9.20
CA ASN A 81 9.76 2.42 -10.05
C ASN A 81 8.52 2.03 -9.25
N PHE A 82 7.36 2.37 -9.79
CA PHE A 82 6.06 2.02 -9.24
C PHE A 82 5.53 0.79 -9.96
N ASN A 83 5.49 -0.33 -9.26
CA ASN A 83 4.98 -1.60 -9.78
C ASN A 83 3.76 -2.04 -8.97
N VAL A 84 2.94 -2.90 -9.55
CA VAL A 84 1.82 -3.53 -8.87
C VAL A 84 1.99 -5.03 -8.84
N TYR A 85 1.79 -5.61 -7.65
CA TYR A 85 1.67 -7.05 -7.44
C TYR A 85 0.31 -7.33 -6.80
N GLU A 86 -0.34 -8.41 -7.25
CA GLU A 86 -1.60 -8.85 -6.65
C GLU A 86 -1.53 -10.34 -6.40
N ASN A 87 -1.68 -10.75 -5.14
CA ASN A 87 -1.55 -12.16 -4.71
C ASN A 87 -0.21 -12.77 -5.15
N GLY A 88 0.86 -12.00 -5.10
CA GLY A 88 2.19 -12.43 -5.49
C GLY A 88 2.44 -12.41 -7.00
N SER A 89 1.46 -12.03 -7.82
CA SER A 89 1.61 -11.96 -9.28
C SER A 89 1.95 -10.55 -9.72
N TYR A 90 2.96 -10.43 -10.55
CA TYR A 90 3.38 -9.15 -11.13
C TYR A 90 2.34 -8.66 -12.14
N LYS A 91 1.84 -7.43 -11.93
CA LYS A 91 0.83 -6.81 -12.80
C LYS A 91 1.39 -5.72 -13.71
N GLY A 92 2.61 -5.31 -13.52
CA GLY A 92 3.27 -4.35 -14.41
C GLY A 92 3.96 -3.22 -13.69
N ASN A 93 4.76 -2.47 -14.46
CA ASN A 93 5.39 -1.23 -14.05
C ASN A 93 4.56 -0.07 -14.59
N TYR A 94 4.12 0.81 -13.71
CA TYR A 94 3.23 1.92 -14.05
C TYR A 94 3.89 3.28 -13.78
N GLY A 95 5.17 3.38 -14.10
CA GLY A 95 5.91 4.63 -14.06
C GLY A 95 6.82 4.77 -12.86
N THR A 96 7.20 6.02 -12.59
CA THR A 96 8.14 6.36 -11.52
C THR A 96 7.47 7.23 -10.47
N TYR A 97 8.17 7.43 -9.37
CA TYR A 97 7.76 8.32 -8.29
C TYR A 97 8.99 9.04 -7.75
N VAL A 98 8.79 10.05 -6.94
CA VAL A 98 9.86 10.81 -6.29
C VAL A 98 9.61 10.90 -4.78
N THR A 99 10.64 11.24 -4.02
CA THR A 99 10.51 11.53 -2.59
C THR A 99 9.50 12.66 -2.35
N GLY A 100 8.62 12.44 -1.38
CA GLY A 100 7.53 13.36 -1.05
C GLY A 100 6.21 12.98 -1.69
N ASP A 101 6.20 12.10 -2.68
CA ASP A 101 4.96 11.59 -3.27
C ASP A 101 4.19 10.75 -2.26
N THR A 102 2.87 10.67 -2.47
CA THR A 102 1.97 9.81 -1.70
C THR A 102 1.57 8.63 -2.57
N ALA A 103 1.91 7.43 -2.12
CA ALA A 103 1.46 6.19 -2.75
C ALA A 103 0.19 5.71 -2.05
N LYS A 104 -0.88 5.45 -2.81
CA LYS A 104 -2.15 5.09 -2.21
C LYS A 104 -2.88 3.98 -2.96
N VAL A 105 -3.64 3.20 -2.20
CA VAL A 105 -4.56 2.19 -2.70
C VAL A 105 -5.96 2.58 -2.24
N ILE A 106 -6.89 2.68 -3.17
CA ILE A 106 -8.28 3.03 -2.88
C ILE A 106 -9.16 1.82 -3.19
N ALA A 107 -10.01 1.46 -2.23
CA ALA A 107 -11.12 0.54 -2.44
C ALA A 107 -12.40 1.36 -2.53
N GLU A 108 -13.03 1.39 -3.68
CA GLU A 108 -14.25 2.16 -3.87
C GLU A 108 -15.20 1.43 -4.80
N ASP A 109 -16.41 1.21 -4.32
CA ASP A 109 -17.49 0.55 -5.06
C ASP A 109 -17.07 -0.82 -5.63
N GLY A 110 -16.35 -1.60 -4.81
CA GLY A 110 -15.94 -2.96 -5.16
C GLY A 110 -14.74 -3.05 -6.10
N VAL A 111 -14.03 -1.95 -6.32
CA VAL A 111 -12.86 -1.89 -7.21
C VAL A 111 -11.65 -1.33 -6.48
N ILE A 112 -10.46 -1.86 -6.78
CA ILE A 112 -9.19 -1.38 -6.24
C ILE A 112 -8.47 -0.53 -7.26
N TYR A 113 -8.07 0.67 -6.85
CA TYR A 113 -7.34 1.66 -7.65
C TYR A 113 -6.00 2.00 -6.99
N TYR A 114 -4.96 2.14 -7.81
CA TYR A 114 -3.61 2.47 -7.35
C TYR A 114 -3.20 3.85 -7.86
N TYR A 115 -2.72 4.70 -6.96
CA TYR A 115 -2.40 6.10 -7.25
C TYR A 115 -1.01 6.49 -6.76
N ILE A 116 -0.39 7.43 -7.49
CA ILE A 116 0.64 8.32 -6.94
C ILE A 116 0.02 9.72 -6.92
N ASN A 117 -0.07 10.32 -5.75
CA ASN A 117 -0.77 11.61 -5.55
C ASN A 117 -2.21 11.49 -6.10
N SER A 118 -2.60 12.33 -7.05
CA SER A 118 -3.89 12.26 -7.73
C SER A 118 -3.83 11.56 -9.08
N ASP A 119 -2.71 10.91 -9.41
CA ASP A 119 -2.47 10.27 -10.69
C ASP A 119 -2.81 8.78 -10.61
N LEU A 120 -3.86 8.35 -11.31
CA LEU A 120 -4.25 6.95 -11.38
C LEU A 120 -3.21 6.16 -12.19
N ARG A 121 -2.62 5.16 -11.56
CA ARG A 121 -1.57 4.32 -12.17
C ARG A 121 -2.09 2.99 -12.66
N TYR A 122 -2.99 2.36 -11.92
CA TYR A 122 -3.53 1.04 -12.27
C TYR A 122 -4.89 0.82 -11.63
N THR A 123 -5.79 0.15 -12.36
CA THR A 123 -7.09 -0.31 -11.84
C THR A 123 -7.10 -1.83 -11.86
N SER A 124 -7.35 -2.44 -10.71
CA SER A 124 -7.37 -3.89 -10.59
C SER A 124 -8.61 -4.48 -11.27
N SER A 125 -8.45 -5.65 -11.88
CA SER A 125 -9.56 -6.48 -12.36
C SER A 125 -10.03 -7.49 -11.31
N ILE A 126 -9.37 -7.53 -10.15
CA ILE A 126 -9.68 -8.47 -9.06
C ILE A 126 -10.60 -7.76 -8.06
N SER A 127 -11.73 -8.38 -7.74
CA SER A 127 -12.63 -7.86 -6.72
C SER A 127 -12.07 -8.13 -5.32
N PRO A 128 -12.06 -7.12 -4.43
CA PRO A 128 -11.56 -7.33 -3.07
C PRO A 128 -12.54 -8.13 -2.22
N ILE A 129 -11.99 -8.79 -1.21
CA ILE A 129 -12.74 -9.41 -0.11
C ILE A 129 -12.47 -8.59 1.15
N PHE A 130 -13.51 -8.11 1.79
CA PHE A 130 -13.40 -7.27 2.98
C PHE A 130 -13.50 -8.08 4.28
N PRO A 131 -12.99 -7.57 5.41
CA PRO A 131 -12.29 -6.29 5.57
C PRO A 131 -10.87 -6.33 4.99
N LEU A 132 -10.34 -5.15 4.64
CA LEU A 132 -8.97 -5.00 4.15
C LEU A 132 -8.13 -4.26 5.17
N PHE A 133 -6.97 -4.82 5.49
CA PHE A 133 -5.97 -4.23 6.38
C PHE A 133 -4.79 -3.72 5.56
N VAL A 134 -4.09 -2.73 6.06
CA VAL A 134 -2.76 -2.43 5.53
C VAL A 134 -1.84 -3.61 5.84
N ASP A 135 -1.14 -4.08 4.84
CA ASP A 135 -0.14 -5.13 4.96
C ASP A 135 1.10 -4.71 4.19
N VAL A 136 2.25 -4.91 4.78
CA VAL A 136 3.52 -4.46 4.20
C VAL A 136 4.55 -5.58 4.22
N CYS A 137 5.49 -5.48 3.28
CA CYS A 137 6.69 -6.32 3.27
C CYS A 137 7.87 -5.46 2.80
N LEU A 138 8.89 -5.30 3.65
CA LEU A 138 10.06 -4.49 3.37
C LEU A 138 11.27 -5.38 3.13
N TYR A 139 12.01 -5.09 2.06
CA TYR A 139 13.20 -5.84 1.67
C TYR A 139 14.48 -5.18 2.18
N SER A 140 14.69 -3.91 1.84
CA SER A 140 15.99 -3.25 2.03
C SER A 140 16.22 -2.83 3.47
N LEU A 141 17.42 -3.07 3.98
CA LEU A 141 17.87 -2.50 5.25
C LEU A 141 17.69 -0.99 5.23
N ASN A 142 17.13 -0.43 6.28
CA ASN A 142 16.80 1.00 6.45
C ASN A 142 15.68 1.52 5.52
N SER A 143 15.02 0.66 4.76
CA SER A 143 13.83 1.09 4.00
C SER A 143 12.72 1.53 4.93
N THR A 144 11.94 2.50 4.49
CA THR A 144 10.88 3.11 5.29
C THR A 144 9.55 3.17 4.56
N LEU A 145 8.48 3.16 5.34
CA LEU A 145 7.14 3.58 4.94
C LEU A 145 6.66 4.56 6.00
N LYS A 146 6.40 5.80 5.61
CA LYS A 146 6.11 6.90 6.53
C LYS A 146 4.67 7.37 6.42
N GLY A 147 4.14 7.90 7.53
CA GLY A 147 2.84 8.54 7.57
C GLY A 147 1.70 7.65 7.10
N ILE A 148 1.75 6.35 7.41
CA ILE A 148 0.76 5.39 6.94
C ILE A 148 -0.60 5.71 7.56
N THR A 149 -1.62 5.88 6.71
CA THR A 149 -2.94 6.34 7.11
C THR A 149 -4.01 5.53 6.39
N LEU A 150 -5.09 5.19 7.13
CA LEU A 150 -6.31 4.61 6.59
C LEU A 150 -7.44 5.61 6.75
N ILE A 151 -8.27 5.73 5.70
CA ILE A 151 -9.48 6.55 5.73
C ILE A 151 -10.62 5.67 5.25
N SER A 152 -11.63 5.45 6.09
CA SER A 152 -12.86 4.74 5.71
C SER A 152 -13.94 5.76 5.37
N GLY A 153 -14.84 5.37 4.49
CA GLY A 153 -15.92 6.24 4.04
C GLY A 153 -17.01 5.49 3.30
N THR A 154 -17.71 6.20 2.45
CA THR A 154 -18.76 5.66 1.58
C THR A 154 -18.37 5.81 0.11
N ALA A 155 -19.10 5.13 -0.78
CA ALA A 155 -18.86 5.24 -2.22
C ALA A 155 -18.95 6.71 -2.66
N GLY A 156 -17.98 7.14 -3.46
CA GLY A 156 -17.87 8.52 -3.94
C GLY A 156 -17.00 9.43 -3.07
N ASP A 157 -16.71 9.07 -1.81
CA ASP A 157 -15.92 9.91 -0.92
C ASP A 157 -14.49 10.10 -1.41
N PHE A 158 -13.94 9.13 -2.13
CA PHE A 158 -12.54 9.15 -2.55
C PHE A 158 -12.36 9.60 -3.99
N ASN A 159 -13.47 9.74 -4.74
CA ASN A 159 -13.48 10.21 -6.13
C ASN A 159 -12.57 9.43 -7.09
N ALA A 160 -12.33 8.15 -6.82
CA ALA A 160 -11.43 7.34 -7.63
C ALA A 160 -11.90 7.28 -9.08
N VAL A 161 -13.17 6.95 -9.29
CA VAL A 161 -13.78 6.92 -10.62
C VAL A 161 -13.90 8.33 -11.20
N ALA A 162 -14.33 9.29 -10.37
CA ALA A 162 -14.49 10.67 -10.82
C ALA A 162 -13.15 11.31 -11.22
N SER A 163 -12.07 11.04 -10.47
CA SER A 163 -10.73 11.51 -10.83
C SER A 163 -10.28 10.95 -12.16
N ASN A 164 -10.53 9.66 -12.39
CA ASN A 164 -10.20 9.01 -13.65
C ASN A 164 -11.10 9.51 -14.79
N ALA A 165 -12.39 9.63 -14.54
CA ALA A 165 -13.35 10.15 -15.55
C ALA A 165 -13.05 11.61 -15.91
N GLY A 166 -12.58 12.41 -14.95
CA GLY A 166 -12.16 13.78 -15.21
C GLY A 166 -10.92 13.88 -16.10
N ALA A 167 -10.09 12.86 -16.13
CA ALA A 167 -8.94 12.76 -17.01
C ALA A 167 -9.31 12.25 -18.41
N SER A 168 -10.49 11.67 -18.57
CA SER A 168 -10.99 11.15 -19.83
C SER A 168 -11.94 12.17 -20.45
N PRO A 169 -11.64 12.67 -21.61
CA PRO A 169 -12.55 13.61 -22.29
C PRO A 169 -13.88 12.97 -22.62
#